data_0572d69818dc2deeb96ad68f9cca01e6
#
_entry.id   0572d69818dc2deeb96ad68f9cca01e6
#
_cell.length_a   1.000
_cell.length_b   1.000
_cell.length_c   1.000
_cell.angle_alpha   90.00
_cell.angle_beta   90.00
_cell.angle_gamma   90.00
#
_symmetry.space_group_name_H-M   'P 1'
#
loop_
_entity.id
_entity.type
_entity.pdbx_description
1 polymer ?
#
loop_
_entity_poly.entity_id
_entity_poly.type
_entity_poly.pdbx_seq_one_letter_code
_entity_poly.pdbx_strand_id
1 'polypeptide(L)'
;MRILIASVVVLGLAAPARAELVFFATGRTMSVKAHRTEGESLVLMLRTGGEIVLDGGLISRIEPDEVPYPEPEPAAATPPQVVEAIQTVPAVAYSDIIESVAAQHGVNAKLVKAVIQAESAYQERARSPKGAMGLMQLMPETARQFAVADPYEPRSNIEGGTRYLKSLLDRFELPLALAAYNAGEAAVRRYRGIPPYRETQEYVSRVLRFFRS
;
A
#
# COMPACT_ATOMS: atom_id res chain seq x y z
N MET A 1 -36.49 -12.48 56.21
CA MET A 1 -37.03 -12.34 54.86
C MET A 1 -35.81 -12.05 53.95
N ARG A 2 -35.28 -13.09 53.29
CA ARG A 2 -34.08 -13.01 52.45
C ARG A 2 -34.52 -12.79 51.02
N ILE A 3 -34.15 -11.64 50.43
CA ILE A 3 -34.44 -11.32 49.02
C ILE A 3 -33.26 -11.88 48.21
N LEU A 4 -33.58 -12.88 47.38
CA LEU A 4 -32.69 -13.40 46.34
C LEU A 4 -32.76 -12.46 45.13
N ILE A 5 -31.67 -11.80 44.83
CA ILE A 5 -31.50 -11.05 43.58
C ILE A 5 -30.94 -12.03 42.53
N ALA A 6 -31.77 -12.40 41.58
CA ALA A 6 -31.38 -13.19 40.45
C ALA A 6 -30.71 -12.28 39.40
N SER A 7 -29.40 -12.44 39.25
CA SER A 7 -28.65 -11.80 38.17
C SER A 7 -28.96 -12.53 36.85
N VAL A 8 -29.69 -11.88 35.96
CA VAL A 8 -29.85 -12.34 34.58
C VAL A 8 -28.59 -11.99 33.80
N VAL A 9 -27.77 -13.00 33.49
CA VAL A 9 -26.67 -12.88 32.53
C VAL A 9 -27.28 -12.99 31.17
N VAL A 10 -27.38 -11.86 30.46
CA VAL A 10 -27.71 -11.83 29.04
C VAL A 10 -26.43 -12.21 28.27
N LEU A 11 -26.35 -13.46 27.82
CA LEU A 11 -25.36 -13.84 26.79
C LEU A 11 -25.77 -13.17 25.47
N GLY A 12 -25.13 -12.03 25.17
CA GLY A 12 -25.19 -11.45 23.85
C GLY A 12 -24.48 -12.36 22.85
N LEU A 13 -25.19 -12.96 21.93
CA LEU A 13 -24.64 -13.58 20.75
C LEU A 13 -23.90 -12.50 19.95
N ALA A 14 -22.57 -12.53 19.98
CA ALA A 14 -21.74 -11.68 19.13
C ALA A 14 -21.97 -12.11 17.67
N ALA A 15 -22.74 -11.34 16.94
CA ALA A 15 -22.79 -11.47 15.49
C ALA A 15 -21.39 -11.17 14.92
N PRO A 16 -20.92 -11.89 13.88
CA PRO A 16 -19.63 -11.60 13.28
C PRO A 16 -19.59 -10.13 12.86
N ALA A 17 -18.61 -9.40 13.33
CA ALA A 17 -18.42 -7.99 13.02
C ALA A 17 -18.12 -7.88 11.52
N ARG A 18 -19.11 -7.52 10.72
CA ARG A 18 -18.93 -7.20 9.29
C ARG A 18 -18.27 -5.84 9.23
N ALA A 19 -17.23 -5.74 8.42
CA ALA A 19 -16.62 -4.45 8.12
C ALA A 19 -17.66 -3.51 7.47
N GLU A 20 -17.41 -2.21 7.57
CA GLU A 20 -18.33 -1.18 7.09
C GLU A 20 -17.63 -0.22 6.13
N LEU A 21 -18.36 0.21 5.10
CA LEU A 21 -17.95 1.23 4.15
C LEU A 21 -18.60 2.55 4.54
N VAL A 22 -17.76 3.51 4.91
CA VAL A 22 -18.17 4.87 5.27
C VAL A 22 -18.03 5.78 4.07
N PHE A 23 -19.11 6.41 3.64
CA PHE A 23 -19.14 7.39 2.54
C PHE A 23 -19.16 8.80 3.12
N PHE A 24 -18.16 9.58 2.77
CA PHE A 24 -18.05 10.97 3.19
C PHE A 24 -18.85 11.90 2.26
N ALA A 25 -19.35 13.02 2.78
CA ALA A 25 -20.01 14.07 2.00
C ALA A 25 -19.11 14.63 0.88
N THR A 26 -17.81 14.49 1.00
CA THR A 26 -16.80 14.87 -0.01
C THR A 26 -16.68 13.87 -1.18
N GLY A 27 -17.48 12.79 -1.20
CA GLY A 27 -17.42 11.74 -2.21
C GLY A 27 -16.29 10.69 -2.00
N ARG A 28 -15.55 10.78 -0.88
CA ARG A 28 -14.57 9.75 -0.51
C ARG A 28 -15.23 8.58 0.21
N THR A 29 -14.62 7.41 0.13
CA THR A 29 -15.02 6.22 0.87
C THR A 29 -13.88 5.69 1.74
N MET A 30 -14.22 5.14 2.91
CA MET A 30 -13.28 4.50 3.82
C MET A 30 -13.89 3.20 4.34
N SER A 31 -13.14 2.10 4.29
CA SER A 31 -13.54 0.85 4.93
C SER A 31 -13.03 0.84 6.37
N VAL A 32 -13.94 0.58 7.31
CA VAL A 32 -13.68 0.57 8.76
C VAL A 32 -14.10 -0.78 9.35
N LYS A 33 -13.59 -1.11 10.52
CA LYS A 33 -13.96 -2.33 11.25
C LYS A 33 -15.37 -2.22 11.82
N ALA A 34 -15.70 -1.06 12.36
CA ALA A 34 -17.01 -0.72 12.93
C ALA A 34 -17.09 0.80 13.15
N HIS A 35 -18.28 1.28 13.46
CA HIS A 35 -18.48 2.64 13.93
C HIS A 35 -19.31 2.65 15.22
N ARG A 36 -19.23 3.75 15.99
CA ARG A 36 -20.13 4.07 17.08
C ARG A 36 -20.45 5.56 17.08
N THR A 37 -21.65 5.92 17.51
CA THR A 37 -22.08 7.32 17.60
C THR A 37 -21.90 7.78 19.05
N GLU A 38 -21.25 8.93 19.24
CA GLU A 38 -21.08 9.58 20.54
C GLU A 38 -21.62 11.02 20.45
N GLY A 39 -22.89 11.22 20.78
CA GLY A 39 -23.56 12.51 20.63
C GLY A 39 -23.67 12.90 19.14
N GLU A 40 -23.09 14.05 18.75
CA GLU A 40 -23.04 14.50 17.36
C GLU A 40 -21.80 14.00 16.61
N SER A 41 -20.89 13.31 17.30
CA SER A 41 -19.67 12.77 16.73
C SER A 41 -19.81 11.30 16.37
N LEU A 42 -19.12 10.88 15.30
CA LEU A 42 -19.00 9.51 14.87
C LEU A 42 -17.56 9.02 15.09
N VAL A 43 -17.42 7.93 15.82
CA VAL A 43 -16.12 7.29 16.08
C VAL A 43 -15.99 6.11 15.14
N LEU A 44 -15.00 6.14 14.25
CA LEU A 44 -14.69 5.09 13.31
C LEU A 44 -13.53 4.24 13.83
N MET A 45 -13.74 2.93 13.97
CA MET A 45 -12.69 1.98 14.34
C MET A 45 -11.97 1.54 13.06
N LEU A 46 -10.69 1.85 12.95
CA LEU A 46 -9.89 1.52 11.78
C LEU A 46 -9.56 0.02 11.72
N ARG A 47 -9.48 -0.54 10.50
CA ARG A 47 -9.07 -1.95 10.28
C ARG A 47 -7.63 -2.22 10.74
N THR A 48 -6.77 -1.22 10.68
CA THR A 48 -5.36 -1.29 11.10
C THR A 48 -5.14 -1.05 12.60
N GLY A 49 -6.23 -0.88 13.35
CA GLY A 49 -6.21 -0.46 14.75
C GLY A 49 -6.25 1.07 14.91
N GLY A 50 -6.74 1.50 16.08
CA GLY A 50 -6.98 2.93 16.36
C GLY A 50 -8.38 3.40 16.01
N GLU A 51 -8.70 4.61 16.46
CA GLU A 51 -10.01 5.24 16.29
C GLU A 51 -9.84 6.64 15.70
N ILE A 52 -10.81 7.05 14.87
CA ILE A 52 -10.92 8.42 14.36
C ILE A 52 -12.28 8.96 14.81
N VAL A 53 -12.28 10.12 15.46
CA VAL A 53 -13.50 10.85 15.85
C VAL A 53 -13.77 11.92 14.79
N LEU A 54 -14.97 11.92 14.23
CA LEU A 54 -15.40 12.83 13.17
C LEU A 54 -16.76 13.43 13.55
N ASP A 55 -17.04 14.63 12.99
CA ASP A 55 -18.36 15.18 13.00
C ASP A 55 -19.30 14.32 12.11
N GLY A 56 -20.45 13.91 12.65
CA GLY A 56 -21.42 13.08 11.93
C GLY A 56 -21.93 13.73 10.64
N GLY A 57 -21.95 15.05 10.53
CA GLY A 57 -22.33 15.79 9.33
C GLY A 57 -21.37 15.61 8.14
N LEU A 58 -20.16 15.10 8.38
CA LEU A 58 -19.19 14.79 7.32
C LEU A 58 -19.46 13.46 6.64
N ILE A 59 -20.37 12.63 7.16
CA ILE A 59 -20.69 11.29 6.66
C ILE A 59 -22.01 11.35 5.90
N SER A 60 -21.99 10.89 4.66
CA SER A 60 -23.18 10.81 3.80
C SER A 60 -23.98 9.54 4.07
N ARG A 61 -23.30 8.39 4.24
CA ARG A 61 -23.94 7.09 4.53
C ARG A 61 -22.88 6.08 5.02
N ILE A 62 -23.36 5.00 5.66
CA ILE A 62 -22.56 3.85 6.06
C ILE A 62 -23.27 2.61 5.53
N GLU A 63 -22.53 1.73 4.86
CA GLU A 63 -23.05 0.48 4.29
C GLU A 63 -22.19 -0.70 4.76
N PRO A 64 -22.74 -1.92 4.88
CA PRO A 64 -21.94 -3.11 5.12
C PRO A 64 -20.92 -3.31 3.99
N ASP A 65 -19.66 -3.56 4.36
CA ASP A 65 -18.63 -3.94 3.37
C ASP A 65 -18.82 -5.43 3.02
N GLU A 66 -19.18 -5.72 1.78
CA GLU A 66 -19.44 -7.08 1.31
C GLU A 66 -18.19 -7.95 1.19
N VAL A 67 -17.00 -7.37 1.37
CA VAL A 67 -15.74 -8.12 1.34
C VAL A 67 -15.48 -8.74 2.72
N PRO A 68 -15.59 -10.08 2.88
CA PRO A 68 -15.27 -10.74 4.15
C PRO A 68 -13.78 -10.47 4.47
N TYR A 69 -13.53 -9.84 5.60
CA TYR A 69 -12.18 -9.76 6.15
C TYR A 69 -11.90 -11.10 6.86
N PRO A 70 -10.86 -11.86 6.49
CA PRO A 70 -10.46 -13.00 7.30
C PRO A 70 -10.05 -12.49 8.68
N GLU A 71 -10.84 -12.85 9.70
CA GLU A 71 -10.48 -12.63 11.08
C GLU A 71 -9.15 -13.36 11.34
N PRO A 72 -8.13 -12.71 11.89
CA PRO A 72 -6.91 -13.43 12.25
C PRO A 72 -7.30 -14.50 13.27
N GLU A 73 -7.08 -15.78 12.95
CA GLU A 73 -7.25 -16.88 13.88
C GLU A 73 -6.48 -16.56 15.17
N PRO A 74 -7.07 -16.82 16.37
CA PRO A 74 -6.37 -16.60 17.61
C PRO A 74 -5.12 -17.49 17.63
N ALA A 75 -3.97 -16.87 17.44
CA ALA A 75 -2.69 -17.54 17.55
C ALA A 75 -2.60 -18.19 18.93
N ALA A 76 -2.52 -19.53 18.95
CA ALA A 76 -2.23 -20.28 20.17
C ALA A 76 -0.99 -19.68 20.84
N ALA A 77 -1.14 -19.34 22.12
CA ALA A 77 -0.11 -18.70 22.92
C ALA A 77 1.15 -19.57 23.00
N THR A 78 2.10 -19.29 22.13
CA THR A 78 3.49 -19.70 22.30
C THR A 78 4.17 -18.61 23.14
N PRO A 79 4.93 -18.95 24.18
CA PRO A 79 5.56 -17.94 25.04
C PRO A 79 6.49 -17.05 24.23
N PRO A 80 6.64 -15.77 24.60
CA PRO A 80 7.40 -14.82 23.82
C PRO A 80 8.86 -15.21 23.75
N GLN A 81 9.27 -15.79 22.63
CA GLN A 81 10.66 -15.69 22.24
C GLN A 81 10.87 -14.25 21.79
N VAL A 82 11.66 -13.52 22.54
CA VAL A 82 12.20 -12.22 22.15
C VAL A 82 13.12 -12.48 20.97
N VAL A 83 12.55 -12.56 19.79
CA VAL A 83 13.28 -12.35 18.54
C VAL A 83 13.17 -10.87 18.26
N GLU A 84 14.18 -10.16 18.69
CA GLU A 84 14.55 -8.86 18.19
C GLU A 84 14.88 -9.05 16.69
N ALA A 85 13.80 -9.22 15.88
CA ALA A 85 13.91 -9.21 14.43
C ALA A 85 14.15 -7.77 14.04
N ILE A 86 15.41 -7.40 14.01
CA ILE A 86 15.92 -6.25 13.28
C ILE A 86 15.38 -6.37 11.86
N GLN A 87 14.32 -5.60 11.54
CA GLN A 87 13.78 -5.47 10.19
C GLN A 87 14.73 -4.61 9.32
N THR A 88 15.97 -5.08 9.16
CA THR A 88 16.99 -4.44 8.32
C THR A 88 17.40 -5.28 7.12
N VAL A 89 16.55 -6.22 6.67
CA VAL A 89 16.99 -7.24 5.71
C VAL A 89 16.46 -7.09 4.27
N PRO A 90 15.44 -6.30 3.91
CA PRO A 90 14.98 -6.34 2.53
C PRO A 90 15.96 -5.73 1.51
N ALA A 91 16.61 -4.62 1.85
CA ALA A 91 17.49 -3.91 0.91
C ALA A 91 18.79 -4.68 0.61
N VAL A 92 19.33 -5.40 1.60
CA VAL A 92 20.55 -6.23 1.45
C VAL A 92 20.25 -7.50 0.64
N ALA A 93 19.09 -8.11 0.85
CA ALA A 93 18.72 -9.37 0.19
C ALA A 93 18.66 -9.27 -1.34
N TYR A 94 18.35 -8.08 -1.89
CA TYR A 94 18.25 -7.88 -3.35
C TYR A 94 19.40 -7.07 -3.93
N SER A 95 20.40 -6.66 -3.14
CA SER A 95 21.50 -5.80 -3.59
C SER A 95 22.23 -6.38 -4.80
N ASP A 96 22.60 -7.64 -4.78
CA ASP A 96 23.34 -8.31 -5.86
C ASP A 96 22.51 -8.35 -7.15
N ILE A 97 21.21 -8.64 -7.04
CA ILE A 97 20.29 -8.65 -8.17
C ILE A 97 20.18 -7.23 -8.75
N ILE A 98 19.95 -6.24 -7.90
CA ILE A 98 19.80 -4.84 -8.32
C ILE A 98 21.07 -4.33 -8.99
N GLU A 99 22.24 -4.58 -8.42
CA GLU A 99 23.52 -4.13 -8.97
C GLU A 99 23.82 -4.79 -10.32
N SER A 100 23.60 -6.11 -10.41
CA SER A 100 23.76 -6.85 -11.66
C SER A 100 22.83 -6.33 -12.76
N VAL A 101 21.53 -6.19 -12.46
CA VAL A 101 20.52 -5.74 -13.44
C VAL A 101 20.75 -4.28 -13.82
N ALA A 102 21.04 -3.42 -12.86
CA ALA A 102 21.30 -2.01 -13.09
C ALA A 102 22.52 -1.80 -14.00
N ALA A 103 23.61 -2.54 -13.74
CA ALA A 103 24.81 -2.52 -14.60
C ALA A 103 24.50 -3.01 -16.01
N GLN A 104 23.76 -4.10 -16.14
CA GLN A 104 23.36 -4.68 -17.46
C GLN A 104 22.58 -3.70 -18.32
N HIS A 105 21.72 -2.88 -17.72
CA HIS A 105 20.84 -1.94 -18.42
C HIS A 105 21.34 -0.48 -18.38
N GLY A 106 22.50 -0.21 -17.81
CA GLY A 106 23.06 1.14 -17.74
C GLY A 106 22.24 2.11 -16.88
N VAL A 107 21.60 1.60 -15.82
CA VAL A 107 20.84 2.40 -14.85
C VAL A 107 21.64 2.48 -13.54
N ASN A 108 21.56 3.60 -12.85
CA ASN A 108 22.18 3.72 -11.54
C ASN A 108 21.49 2.81 -10.53
N ALA A 109 22.24 1.87 -9.92
CA ALA A 109 21.70 0.92 -8.93
C ALA A 109 21.05 1.62 -7.73
N LYS A 110 21.59 2.77 -7.29
CA LYS A 110 21.00 3.58 -6.23
C LYS A 110 19.61 4.10 -6.61
N LEU A 111 19.41 4.46 -7.88
CA LEU A 111 18.09 4.87 -8.38
C LEU A 111 17.10 3.71 -8.38
N VAL A 112 17.53 2.52 -8.82
CA VAL A 112 16.66 1.31 -8.77
C VAL A 112 16.29 0.99 -7.33
N LYS A 113 17.23 1.03 -6.38
CA LYS A 113 16.98 0.87 -4.93
C LYS A 113 15.94 1.89 -4.42
N ALA A 114 16.08 3.15 -4.82
CA ALA A 114 15.16 4.22 -4.42
C ALA A 114 13.74 4.02 -4.96
N VAL A 115 13.61 3.54 -6.20
CA VAL A 115 12.30 3.19 -6.80
C VAL A 115 11.67 2.03 -6.04
N ILE A 116 12.39 0.91 -5.82
CA ILE A 116 11.89 -0.23 -5.05
C ILE A 116 11.43 0.17 -3.65
N GLN A 117 12.22 1.01 -2.97
CA GLN A 117 11.86 1.53 -1.65
C GLN A 117 10.55 2.35 -1.69
N ALA A 118 10.36 3.16 -2.74
CA ALA A 118 9.16 3.97 -2.89
C ALA A 118 7.92 3.15 -3.29
N GLU A 119 8.09 2.10 -4.10
CA GLU A 119 7.02 1.29 -4.66
C GLU A 119 6.48 0.24 -3.67
N SER A 120 7.36 -0.49 -3.04
CA SER A 120 6.98 -1.66 -2.23
C SER A 120 7.61 -1.72 -0.85
N ALA A 121 8.55 -0.79 -0.52
CA ALA A 121 9.41 -0.93 0.65
C ALA A 121 10.08 -2.34 0.70
N TYR A 122 10.50 -2.85 -0.47
CA TYR A 122 11.09 -4.18 -0.66
C TYR A 122 10.17 -5.37 -0.38
N GLN A 123 8.86 -5.20 -0.38
CA GLN A 123 7.91 -6.30 -0.25
C GLN A 123 7.71 -6.98 -1.61
N GLU A 124 8.28 -8.17 -1.81
CA GLU A 124 8.25 -8.88 -3.09
C GLU A 124 6.83 -9.24 -3.56
N ARG A 125 5.91 -9.49 -2.62
CA ARG A 125 4.51 -9.83 -2.90
C ARG A 125 3.56 -8.64 -2.79
N ALA A 126 4.09 -7.42 -2.79
CA ALA A 126 3.26 -6.22 -2.77
C ALA A 126 2.30 -6.20 -3.96
N ARG A 127 1.04 -5.86 -3.69
CA ARG A 127 0.02 -5.66 -4.72
C ARG A 127 -0.79 -4.41 -4.40
N SER A 128 -0.88 -3.50 -5.35
CA SER A 128 -1.71 -2.31 -5.19
C SER A 128 -3.19 -2.58 -5.51
N PRO A 129 -4.12 -1.76 -5.02
CA PRO A 129 -5.53 -1.85 -5.41
C PRO A 129 -5.77 -1.68 -6.92
N LYS A 130 -4.85 -1.00 -7.62
CA LYS A 130 -4.89 -0.82 -9.08
C LYS A 130 -4.28 -2.00 -9.83
N GLY A 131 -3.75 -3.01 -9.14
CA GLY A 131 -3.21 -4.23 -9.72
C GLY A 131 -1.71 -4.17 -10.05
N ALA A 132 -0.96 -3.18 -9.58
CA ALA A 132 0.50 -3.17 -9.67
C ALA A 132 1.10 -4.26 -8.78
N MET A 133 2.21 -4.90 -9.20
CA MET A 133 2.72 -6.13 -8.60
C MET A 133 4.23 -6.09 -8.36
N GLY A 134 4.65 -6.67 -7.22
CA GLY A 134 6.01 -6.97 -6.88
C GLY A 134 6.85 -5.77 -6.44
N LEU A 135 8.17 -5.96 -6.41
CA LEU A 135 9.15 -5.02 -5.86
C LEU A 135 9.09 -3.63 -6.51
N MET A 136 8.95 -3.57 -7.83
CA MET A 136 8.90 -2.34 -8.62
C MET A 136 7.47 -1.98 -9.09
N GLN A 137 6.45 -2.62 -8.51
CA GLN A 137 5.02 -2.36 -8.73
C GLN A 137 4.65 -2.25 -10.22
N LEU A 138 4.96 -3.30 -10.98
CA LEU A 138 4.64 -3.35 -12.41
C LEU A 138 3.13 -3.57 -12.63
N MET A 139 2.52 -2.71 -13.43
CA MET A 139 1.17 -2.96 -13.93
C MET A 139 1.16 -4.17 -14.86
N PRO A 140 0.05 -4.94 -14.94
CA PRO A 140 -0.03 -6.14 -15.78
C PRO A 140 0.38 -5.92 -17.24
N GLU A 141 0.04 -4.77 -17.79
CA GLU A 141 0.41 -4.42 -19.16
C GLU A 141 1.91 -4.18 -19.30
N THR A 142 2.50 -3.44 -18.35
CA THR A 142 3.94 -3.19 -18.31
C THR A 142 4.71 -4.51 -18.13
N ALA A 143 4.25 -5.40 -17.24
CA ALA A 143 4.86 -6.71 -17.06
C ALA A 143 4.87 -7.52 -18.36
N ARG A 144 3.76 -7.52 -19.11
CA ARG A 144 3.70 -8.18 -20.43
C ARG A 144 4.63 -7.52 -21.45
N GLN A 145 4.64 -6.19 -21.53
CA GLN A 145 5.49 -5.43 -22.46
C GLN A 145 6.97 -5.72 -22.27
N PHE A 146 7.41 -5.89 -21.02
CA PHE A 146 8.79 -6.16 -20.68
C PHE A 146 9.09 -7.65 -20.44
N ALA A 147 8.16 -8.55 -20.84
CA ALA A 147 8.30 -10.01 -20.79
C ALA A 147 8.57 -10.55 -19.36
N VAL A 148 7.94 -9.97 -18.34
CA VAL A 148 7.98 -10.45 -16.96
C VAL A 148 6.94 -11.57 -16.82
N ALA A 149 7.42 -12.82 -16.75
CA ALA A 149 6.56 -13.99 -16.66
C ALA A 149 5.90 -14.13 -15.29
N ASP A 150 6.67 -13.93 -14.22
CA ASP A 150 6.20 -13.87 -12.84
C ASP A 150 6.57 -12.51 -12.22
N PRO A 151 5.61 -11.61 -12.02
CA PRO A 151 5.88 -10.30 -11.43
C PRO A 151 6.18 -10.35 -9.92
N TYR A 152 6.07 -11.49 -9.27
CA TYR A 152 6.45 -11.70 -7.88
C TYR A 152 7.81 -12.40 -7.71
N GLU A 153 8.41 -12.88 -8.80
CA GLU A 153 9.78 -13.36 -8.80
C GLU A 153 10.74 -12.14 -8.80
N PRO A 154 11.62 -12.01 -7.77
CA PRO A 154 12.40 -10.79 -7.56
C PRO A 154 13.25 -10.36 -8.76
N ARG A 155 14.00 -11.29 -9.36
CA ARG A 155 14.88 -10.96 -10.50
C ARG A 155 14.08 -10.51 -11.72
N SER A 156 13.03 -11.22 -12.07
CA SER A 156 12.17 -10.88 -13.21
C SER A 156 11.49 -9.53 -13.03
N ASN A 157 11.01 -9.24 -11.81
CA ASN A 157 10.38 -7.96 -11.48
C ASN A 157 11.38 -6.80 -11.54
N ILE A 158 12.56 -6.94 -10.93
CA ILE A 158 13.61 -5.92 -10.94
C ILE A 158 14.12 -5.70 -12.36
N GLU A 159 14.31 -6.75 -13.16
CA GLU A 159 14.75 -6.63 -14.53
C GLU A 159 13.72 -5.89 -15.39
N GLY A 160 12.47 -6.34 -15.38
CA GLY A 160 11.39 -5.68 -16.15
C GLY A 160 11.18 -4.22 -15.73
N GLY A 161 11.17 -3.95 -14.41
CA GLY A 161 11.03 -2.60 -13.87
C GLY A 161 12.21 -1.69 -14.20
N THR A 162 13.44 -2.21 -14.17
CA THR A 162 14.66 -1.46 -14.55
C THR A 162 14.66 -1.14 -16.05
N ARG A 163 14.27 -2.09 -16.91
CA ARG A 163 14.12 -1.86 -18.35
C ARG A 163 13.04 -0.82 -18.65
N TYR A 164 11.92 -0.87 -17.96
CA TYR A 164 10.89 0.16 -18.08
C TYR A 164 11.41 1.53 -17.62
N LEU A 165 12.04 1.61 -16.46
CA LEU A 165 12.65 2.84 -15.97
C LEU A 165 13.69 3.40 -16.95
N LYS A 166 14.57 2.54 -17.49
CA LYS A 166 15.55 2.93 -18.52
C LYS A 166 14.88 3.53 -19.74
N SER A 167 13.83 2.87 -20.25
CA SER A 167 13.10 3.37 -21.40
C SER A 167 12.49 4.76 -21.19
N LEU A 168 12.15 5.10 -19.97
CA LEU A 168 11.66 6.44 -19.59
C LEU A 168 12.81 7.44 -19.46
N LEU A 169 13.93 7.05 -18.85
CA LEU A 169 15.13 7.87 -18.72
C LEU A 169 15.76 8.24 -20.09
N ASP A 170 15.58 7.41 -21.10
CA ASP A 170 16.04 7.71 -22.47
C ASP A 170 15.22 8.81 -23.15
N ARG A 171 14.05 9.12 -22.63
CA ARG A 171 13.08 10.05 -23.22
C ARG A 171 12.79 11.28 -22.38
N PHE A 172 13.11 11.20 -21.10
CA PHE A 172 12.78 12.24 -20.13
C PHE A 172 13.93 12.46 -19.14
N GLU A 173 14.11 13.69 -18.71
CA GLU A 173 14.91 14.02 -17.53
C GLU A 173 14.41 13.28 -16.29
N LEU A 174 15.29 12.96 -15.34
CA LEU A 174 15.00 12.11 -14.18
C LEU A 174 13.68 12.44 -13.45
N PRO A 175 13.34 13.69 -13.11
CA PRO A 175 12.07 13.97 -12.43
C PRO A 175 10.84 13.62 -13.27
N LEU A 176 10.93 13.84 -14.59
CA LEU A 176 9.85 13.53 -15.53
C LEU A 176 9.75 12.04 -15.83
N ALA A 177 10.88 11.33 -15.88
CA ALA A 177 10.92 9.87 -16.00
C ALA A 177 10.24 9.20 -14.79
N LEU A 178 10.51 9.68 -13.58
CA LEU A 178 9.84 9.20 -12.37
C LEU A 178 8.34 9.51 -12.37
N ALA A 179 7.96 10.72 -12.82
CA ALA A 179 6.55 11.05 -12.98
C ALA A 179 5.84 10.16 -14.01
N ALA A 180 6.53 9.85 -15.12
CA ALA A 180 6.02 8.94 -16.15
C ALA A 180 5.94 7.49 -15.66
N TYR A 181 6.87 7.05 -14.83
CA TYR A 181 6.84 5.74 -14.19
C TYR A 181 5.57 5.55 -13.35
N ASN A 182 5.22 6.55 -12.54
CA ASN A 182 4.06 6.52 -11.64
C ASN A 182 2.73 6.82 -12.34
N ALA A 183 2.67 7.87 -13.18
CA ALA A 183 1.42 8.37 -13.78
C ALA A 183 1.24 7.98 -15.25
N GLY A 184 2.24 7.37 -15.86
CA GLY A 184 2.28 7.07 -17.29
C GLY A 184 2.78 8.24 -18.16
N GLU A 185 3.43 7.91 -19.29
CA GLU A 185 3.96 8.91 -20.23
C GLU A 185 2.92 9.86 -20.79
N ALA A 186 1.72 9.35 -21.08
CA ALA A 186 0.65 10.15 -21.64
C ALA A 186 0.30 11.35 -20.74
N ALA A 187 0.33 11.14 -19.42
CA ALA A 187 0.09 12.22 -18.46
C ALA A 187 1.21 13.27 -18.50
N VAL A 188 2.49 12.84 -18.47
CA VAL A 188 3.64 13.74 -18.55
C VAL A 188 3.63 14.56 -19.84
N ARG A 189 3.35 13.94 -20.99
CA ARG A 189 3.23 14.63 -22.28
C ARG A 189 2.06 15.62 -22.31
N ARG A 190 0.89 15.23 -21.79
CA ARG A 190 -0.29 16.06 -21.72
C ARG A 190 -0.05 17.34 -20.91
N TYR A 191 0.59 17.21 -19.76
CA TYR A 191 0.86 18.36 -18.86
C TYR A 191 2.20 19.05 -19.17
N ARG A 192 2.99 18.52 -20.12
CA ARG A 192 4.34 19.01 -20.48
C ARG A 192 5.24 19.19 -19.26
N GLY A 193 5.10 18.30 -18.27
CA GLY A 193 5.76 18.37 -16.97
C GLY A 193 5.25 17.30 -16.02
N ILE A 194 5.61 17.43 -14.75
CA ILE A 194 5.05 16.57 -13.69
C ILE A 194 3.55 16.87 -13.59
N PRO A 195 2.68 15.84 -13.78
CA PRO A 195 1.23 16.05 -13.67
C PRO A 195 0.83 16.62 -12.30
N PRO A 196 -0.22 17.45 -12.22
CA PRO A 196 -0.68 18.03 -10.96
C PRO A 196 -1.46 17.02 -10.11
N TYR A 197 -1.05 15.75 -10.15
CA TYR A 197 -1.58 14.70 -9.31
C TYR A 197 -0.76 14.65 -8.02
N ARG A 198 -1.42 14.82 -6.88
CA ARG A 198 -0.76 14.80 -5.57
C ARG A 198 0.08 13.53 -5.36
N GLU A 199 -0.48 12.37 -5.72
CA GLU A 199 0.20 11.08 -5.64
C GLU A 199 1.54 11.10 -6.40
N THR A 200 1.53 11.62 -7.65
CA THR A 200 2.71 11.66 -8.51
C THR A 200 3.78 12.64 -8.01
N GLN A 201 3.35 13.82 -7.55
CA GLN A 201 4.28 14.81 -6.99
C GLN A 201 4.96 14.30 -5.72
N GLU A 202 4.20 13.66 -4.83
CA GLU A 202 4.72 13.02 -3.62
C GLU A 202 5.66 11.85 -3.96
N TYR A 203 5.31 11.05 -4.98
CA TYR A 203 6.14 9.95 -5.46
C TYR A 203 7.50 10.44 -5.95
N VAL A 204 7.52 11.39 -6.88
CA VAL A 204 8.78 11.97 -7.41
C VAL A 204 9.66 12.51 -6.28
N SER A 205 9.07 13.27 -5.37
CA SER A 205 9.78 13.83 -4.22
C SER A 205 10.37 12.74 -3.31
N ARG A 206 9.61 11.66 -3.07
CA ARG A 206 10.03 10.52 -2.24
C ARG A 206 11.18 9.75 -2.87
N VAL A 207 11.09 9.40 -4.17
CA VAL A 207 12.17 8.69 -4.87
C VAL A 207 13.44 9.52 -4.91
N LEU A 208 13.34 10.83 -5.25
CA LEU A 208 14.51 11.72 -5.27
C LEU A 208 15.18 11.86 -3.90
N ARG A 209 14.41 11.85 -2.82
CA ARG A 209 14.94 11.85 -1.46
C ARG A 209 15.72 10.56 -1.17
N PHE A 210 15.15 9.38 -1.47
CA PHE A 210 15.85 8.10 -1.30
C PHE A 210 17.08 7.96 -2.20
N PHE A 211 17.04 8.55 -3.38
CA PHE A 211 18.18 8.53 -4.30
C PHE A 211 19.34 9.39 -3.84
N ARG A 212 19.10 10.46 -3.06
CA ARG A 212 20.12 11.35 -2.52
C ARG A 212 20.71 10.89 -1.18
N SER A 213 19.97 10.09 -0.41
CA SER A 213 20.42 9.51 0.86
C SER A 213 21.45 8.40 0.65
#